data_6c802b81c30a3e86574f54ce7e4a1a2f
#
_entry.id   6c802b81c30a3e86574f54ce7e4a1a2f
#
_cell.length_a   1.000
_cell.length_b   1.000
_cell.length_c   1.000
_cell.angle_alpha   90.00
_cell.angle_beta   90.00
_cell.angle_gamma   90.00
#
_symmetry.space_group_name_H-M   'P 1'
#
loop_
_entity.id
_entity.type
_entity.pdbx_description
1 polymer ?
#
loop_
_entity_poly.entity_id
_entity_poly.type
_entity_poly.pdbx_seq_one_letter_code
_entity_poly.pdbx_strand_id
1 'polypeptide(L)'
;TLANGLRAMDEVIEFLDYGSGDRFGHGLALGLNVDAYFKKKRYTIVSNVEEYFDDIVWMYHFIRAHIDRLEVKDFISGLSYTEYDILSMLEREFDRVKGYYNFDKLYTLYDFYEAYKLRGDDPEVYLEYNDGWNYDKVKFCCQTRINWHNPEHQSAANNPKARELYIKYHYCDKYKANHFKTFTGEASSIFIDAVKLVQFILRLKIYRMEIGIEGNPTSNRKISFINKYIDLPLLELNS
;
A
#
# COMPACT_ATOMS: atom_id res chain seq x y z
N THR A 1 4.04 -5.65 8.74
CA THR A 1 2.96 -4.90 9.39
C THR A 1 1.59 -5.36 8.89
N LEU A 2 0.48 -5.00 9.59
CA LEU A 2 -0.86 -5.25 9.08
C LEU A 2 -1.14 -4.38 7.83
N ALA A 3 -0.70 -3.14 7.83
CA ALA A 3 -0.82 -2.25 6.68
C ALA A 3 -0.11 -2.83 5.44
N ASN A 4 1.10 -3.36 5.60
CA ASN A 4 1.82 -4.04 4.52
C ASN A 4 1.03 -5.23 3.95
N GLY A 5 0.40 -6.04 4.80
CA GLY A 5 -0.44 -7.14 4.34
C GLY A 5 -1.66 -6.67 3.53
N LEU A 6 -2.29 -5.57 3.93
CA LEU A 6 -3.43 -4.97 3.21
C LEU A 6 -2.98 -4.36 1.88
N ARG A 7 -1.85 -3.64 1.87
CA ARG A 7 -1.25 -3.09 0.66
C ARG A 7 -0.91 -4.17 -0.36
N ALA A 8 -0.23 -5.22 0.08
CA ALA A 8 0.13 -6.34 -0.80
C ALA A 8 -1.09 -7.02 -1.42
N MET A 9 -2.22 -7.09 -0.71
CA MET A 9 -3.47 -7.62 -1.27
C MET A 9 -4.06 -6.69 -2.33
N ASP A 10 -4.07 -5.38 -2.08
CA ASP A 10 -4.54 -4.38 -3.04
C ASP A 10 -3.70 -4.42 -4.33
N GLU A 11 -2.38 -4.47 -4.20
CA GLU A 11 -1.44 -4.59 -5.32
C GLU A 11 -1.67 -5.84 -6.17
N VAL A 12 -1.86 -6.98 -5.51
CA VAL A 12 -2.12 -8.23 -6.23
C VAL A 12 -3.44 -8.18 -7.00
N ILE A 13 -4.49 -7.58 -6.41
CA ILE A 13 -5.79 -7.40 -7.08
C ILE A 13 -5.63 -6.54 -8.34
N GLU A 14 -4.93 -5.42 -8.23
CA GLU A 14 -4.68 -4.51 -9.36
C GLU A 14 -3.76 -5.13 -10.42
N PHE A 15 -2.69 -5.77 -9.96
CA PHE A 15 -1.65 -6.31 -10.84
C PHE A 15 -2.09 -7.52 -11.64
N LEU A 16 -2.86 -8.41 -11.03
CA LEU A 16 -3.35 -9.63 -11.67
C LEU A 16 -4.74 -9.46 -12.31
N ASP A 17 -5.28 -8.24 -12.31
CA ASP A 17 -6.58 -7.93 -12.88
C ASP A 17 -7.69 -8.88 -12.36
N TYR A 18 -7.74 -9.05 -11.04
CA TYR A 18 -8.73 -9.89 -10.38
C TYR A 18 -10.14 -9.39 -10.66
N GLY A 19 -11.06 -10.32 -10.91
CA GLY A 19 -12.45 -10.03 -11.20
C GLY A 19 -13.42 -11.02 -10.56
N SER A 20 -14.67 -10.93 -10.96
CA SER A 20 -15.75 -11.82 -10.47
C SER A 20 -15.39 -13.28 -10.67
N GLY A 21 -15.47 -14.05 -9.58
CA GLY A 21 -15.17 -15.48 -9.56
C GLY A 21 -13.72 -15.84 -9.20
N ASP A 22 -12.81 -14.87 -9.20
CA ASP A 22 -11.45 -15.10 -8.72
C ASP A 22 -11.41 -15.28 -7.20
N ARG A 23 -10.34 -15.89 -6.71
CA ARG A 23 -10.21 -16.22 -5.29
C ARG A 23 -8.87 -15.77 -4.73
N PHE A 24 -8.92 -15.15 -3.57
CA PHE A 24 -7.76 -14.71 -2.82
C PHE A 24 -7.45 -15.70 -1.70
N GLY A 25 -6.30 -16.38 -1.78
CA GLY A 25 -5.83 -17.28 -0.75
C GLY A 25 -5.28 -16.54 0.46
N HIS A 26 -5.55 -17.02 1.67
CA HIS A 26 -4.97 -16.49 2.91
C HIS A 26 -5.27 -15.02 3.24
N GLY A 27 -6.42 -14.49 2.89
CA GLY A 27 -6.84 -13.11 3.11
C GLY A 27 -6.97 -12.67 4.59
N LEU A 28 -6.09 -13.13 5.47
CA LEU A 28 -6.16 -12.91 6.93
C LEU A 28 -6.16 -11.44 7.33
N ALA A 29 -5.38 -10.62 6.62
CA ALA A 29 -5.27 -9.18 6.92
C ALA A 29 -6.63 -8.47 6.86
N LEU A 30 -7.53 -8.94 6.00
CA LEU A 30 -8.88 -8.37 5.85
C LEU A 30 -9.78 -8.58 7.07
N GLY A 31 -9.61 -9.67 7.78
CA GLY A 31 -10.52 -10.04 8.85
C GLY A 31 -9.90 -9.91 10.25
N LEU A 32 -8.63 -9.55 10.38
CA LEU A 32 -8.03 -9.37 11.70
C LEU A 32 -8.67 -8.17 12.42
N ASN A 33 -9.00 -8.37 13.69
CA ASN A 33 -9.38 -7.26 14.56
C ASN A 33 -8.15 -6.37 14.78
N VAL A 34 -8.19 -5.16 14.23
CA VAL A 34 -7.06 -4.21 14.19
C VAL A 34 -6.63 -3.80 15.60
N ASP A 35 -7.60 -3.53 16.50
CA ASP A 35 -7.30 -3.14 17.89
C ASP A 35 -6.61 -4.28 18.64
N ALA A 36 -7.13 -5.50 18.53
CA ALA A 36 -6.54 -6.67 19.15
C ALA A 36 -5.13 -6.96 18.61
N TYR A 37 -4.92 -6.76 17.30
CA TYR A 37 -3.60 -6.90 16.67
C TYR A 37 -2.59 -5.92 17.27
N PHE A 38 -2.91 -4.62 17.33
CA PHE A 38 -1.98 -3.62 17.86
C PHE A 38 -1.78 -3.76 19.36
N LYS A 39 -2.83 -4.09 20.10
CA LYS A 39 -2.72 -4.41 21.54
C LYS A 39 -1.74 -5.55 21.80
N LYS A 40 -1.82 -6.64 21.02
CA LYS A 40 -0.90 -7.78 21.13
C LYS A 40 0.53 -7.40 20.78
N LYS A 41 0.72 -6.48 19.82
CA LYS A 41 2.01 -5.89 19.45
C LYS A 41 2.47 -4.79 20.41
N ARG A 42 1.76 -4.56 21.51
CA ARG A 42 2.05 -3.48 22.47
C ARG A 42 2.14 -2.10 21.78
N TYR A 43 1.29 -1.90 20.79
CA TYR A 43 1.23 -0.68 19.98
C TYR A 43 2.56 -0.33 19.28
N THR A 44 3.42 -1.31 19.06
CA THR A 44 4.72 -1.12 18.41
C THR A 44 4.65 -1.53 16.94
N ILE A 45 5.14 -0.65 16.07
CA ILE A 45 5.37 -0.90 14.65
C ILE A 45 6.85 -1.23 14.48
N VAL A 46 7.15 -2.40 13.91
CA VAL A 46 8.49 -2.78 13.49
C VAL A 46 8.41 -3.19 12.03
N SER A 47 9.18 -2.53 11.18
CA SER A 47 9.21 -2.75 9.73
C SER A 47 10.56 -2.35 9.16
N ASN A 48 10.82 -2.64 7.89
CA ASN A 48 11.85 -1.92 7.16
C ASN A 48 11.40 -0.49 6.92
N VAL A 49 12.35 0.44 6.84
CA VAL A 49 12.03 1.85 6.53
C VAL A 49 11.30 1.96 5.20
N GLU A 50 11.73 1.22 4.18
CA GLU A 50 11.09 1.20 2.87
C GLU A 50 9.64 0.71 2.94
N GLU A 51 9.40 -0.46 3.51
CA GLU A 51 8.04 -1.00 3.64
C GLU A 51 7.11 -0.08 4.42
N TYR A 52 7.61 0.54 5.51
CA TYR A 52 6.80 1.47 6.28
C TYR A 52 6.49 2.74 5.48
N PHE A 53 7.46 3.24 4.74
CA PHE A 53 7.28 4.40 3.87
C PHE A 53 6.25 4.14 2.77
N ASP A 54 6.35 2.99 2.12
CA ASP A 54 5.40 2.55 1.10
C ASP A 54 3.99 2.38 1.67
N ASP A 55 3.88 1.81 2.88
CA ASP A 55 2.60 1.68 3.57
C ASP A 55 1.94 3.05 3.79
N ILE A 56 2.71 4.07 4.23
CA ILE A 56 2.20 5.44 4.44
C ILE A 56 1.74 6.08 3.13
N VAL A 57 2.57 5.99 2.07
CA VAL A 57 2.25 6.54 0.75
C VAL A 57 0.99 5.89 0.18
N TRP A 58 0.93 4.56 0.23
CA TRP A 58 -0.23 3.80 -0.24
C TRP A 58 -1.49 4.13 0.56
N MET A 59 -1.45 4.08 1.90
CA MET A 59 -2.61 4.37 2.74
C MET A 59 -3.19 5.74 2.44
N TYR A 60 -2.36 6.77 2.30
CA TYR A 60 -2.80 8.12 2.00
C TYR A 60 -3.57 8.18 0.67
N HIS A 61 -2.98 7.65 -0.40
CA HIS A 61 -3.61 7.69 -1.73
C HIS A 61 -4.82 6.78 -1.82
N PHE A 62 -4.76 5.60 -1.19
CA PHE A 62 -5.87 4.66 -1.17
C PHE A 62 -7.09 5.23 -0.43
N ILE A 63 -6.91 5.88 0.71
CA ILE A 63 -7.98 6.57 1.41
C ILE A 63 -8.52 7.70 0.55
N ARG A 64 -7.67 8.57 0.03
CA ARG A 64 -8.10 9.71 -0.80
C ARG A 64 -8.90 9.31 -2.03
N ALA A 65 -8.55 8.22 -2.68
CA ALA A 65 -9.28 7.72 -3.85
C ALA A 65 -10.70 7.20 -3.54
N HIS A 66 -10.97 6.90 -2.26
CA HIS A 66 -12.23 6.26 -1.87
C HIS A 66 -13.09 7.07 -0.90
N ILE A 67 -12.58 8.19 -0.40
CA ILE A 67 -13.15 8.92 0.73
C ILE A 67 -14.52 9.53 0.44
N ASP A 68 -14.84 9.80 -0.81
CA ASP A 68 -16.14 10.38 -1.21
C ASP A 68 -17.29 9.38 -1.29
N ARG A 69 -17.00 8.09 -1.11
CA ARG A 69 -18.04 7.04 -1.10
C ARG A 69 -18.86 7.13 0.19
N LEU A 70 -20.18 7.00 0.07
CA LEU A 70 -21.08 7.11 1.23
C LEU A 70 -20.74 6.11 2.34
N GLU A 71 -20.50 4.85 1.99
CA GLU A 71 -20.18 3.82 2.96
C GLU A 71 -18.85 4.10 3.71
N VAL A 72 -17.90 4.75 3.04
CA VAL A 72 -16.64 5.16 3.65
C VAL A 72 -16.87 6.33 4.61
N LYS A 73 -17.68 7.31 4.23
CA LYS A 73 -18.08 8.43 5.11
C LYS A 73 -18.82 7.94 6.35
N ASP A 74 -19.74 7.02 6.15
CA ASP A 74 -20.49 6.40 7.26
C ASP A 74 -19.54 5.65 8.20
N PHE A 75 -18.59 4.88 7.67
CA PHE A 75 -17.60 4.20 8.48
C PHE A 75 -16.72 5.18 9.27
N ILE A 76 -16.24 6.26 8.63
CA ILE A 76 -15.44 7.30 9.28
C ILE A 76 -16.21 7.95 10.44
N SER A 77 -17.52 8.14 10.31
CA SER A 77 -18.35 8.72 11.38
C SER A 77 -18.34 7.89 12.67
N GLY A 78 -18.04 6.61 12.60
CA GLY A 78 -17.88 5.68 13.73
C GLY A 78 -16.47 5.61 14.30
N LEU A 79 -15.48 6.24 13.66
CA LEU A 79 -14.11 6.30 14.15
C LEU A 79 -13.91 7.40 15.19
N SER A 80 -12.76 7.38 15.87
CA SER A 80 -12.40 8.41 16.84
C SER A 80 -11.86 9.68 16.21
N TYR A 81 -11.42 9.60 14.95
CA TYR A 81 -10.76 10.68 14.22
C TYR A 81 -11.45 10.96 12.90
N THR A 82 -11.44 12.22 12.49
CA THR A 82 -11.99 12.65 11.20
C THR A 82 -11.08 12.26 10.03
N GLU A 83 -11.64 12.31 8.82
CA GLU A 83 -10.89 12.21 7.57
C GLU A 83 -9.65 13.11 7.55
N TYR A 84 -9.85 14.38 7.89
CA TYR A 84 -8.79 15.37 7.91
C TYR A 84 -7.68 14.99 8.89
N ASP A 85 -8.03 14.52 10.09
CA ASP A 85 -7.05 14.11 11.09
C ASP A 85 -6.20 12.93 10.58
N ILE A 86 -6.85 11.93 9.97
CA ILE A 86 -6.20 10.73 9.42
C ILE A 86 -5.22 11.11 8.31
N LEU A 87 -5.67 11.89 7.32
CA LEU A 87 -4.82 12.30 6.21
C LEU A 87 -3.66 13.18 6.67
N SER A 88 -3.92 14.15 7.57
CA SER A 88 -2.87 14.99 8.14
C SER A 88 -1.84 14.20 8.97
N MET A 89 -2.28 13.13 9.63
CA MET A 89 -1.35 12.24 10.33
C MET A 89 -0.45 11.51 9.32
N LEU A 90 -1.01 10.97 8.24
CA LEU A 90 -0.22 10.29 7.22
C LEU A 90 0.77 11.22 6.52
N GLU A 91 0.41 12.47 6.27
CA GLU A 91 1.33 13.49 5.74
C GLU A 91 2.50 13.77 6.70
N ARG A 92 2.22 13.91 8.00
CA ARG A 92 3.29 14.08 9.02
C ARG A 92 4.19 12.86 9.10
N GLU A 93 3.63 11.64 9.04
CA GLU A 93 4.43 10.41 9.03
C GLU A 93 5.29 10.32 7.76
N PHE A 94 4.75 10.68 6.61
CA PHE A 94 5.51 10.76 5.37
C PHE A 94 6.71 11.72 5.53
N ASP A 95 6.50 12.93 6.02
CA ASP A 95 7.58 13.90 6.20
C ASP A 95 8.63 13.43 7.22
N ARG A 96 8.20 12.71 8.24
CA ARG A 96 9.10 12.11 9.23
C ARG A 96 9.99 11.03 8.64
N VAL A 97 9.42 10.12 7.87
CA VAL A 97 10.14 8.98 7.28
C VAL A 97 10.97 9.40 6.08
N LYS A 98 10.51 10.35 5.28
CA LYS A 98 11.24 10.95 4.17
C LYS A 98 12.62 11.47 4.58
N GLY A 99 12.77 11.96 5.83
CA GLY A 99 14.05 12.37 6.38
C GLY A 99 15.10 11.26 6.45
N TYR A 100 14.72 9.99 6.54
CA TYR A 100 15.65 8.86 6.50
C TYR A 100 16.34 8.70 5.15
N TYR A 101 15.72 9.19 4.08
CA TYR A 101 16.25 9.08 2.72
C TYR A 101 17.10 10.26 2.29
N ASN A 102 17.23 11.31 3.11
CA ASN A 102 17.93 12.55 2.75
C ASN A 102 17.44 13.16 1.41
N PHE A 103 16.14 13.02 1.13
CA PHE A 103 15.57 13.65 -0.05
C PHE A 103 15.42 15.15 0.18
N ASP A 104 15.74 15.92 -0.85
CA ASP A 104 15.39 17.32 -0.91
C ASP A 104 13.87 17.48 -0.73
N LYS A 105 13.45 18.61 -0.14
CA LYS A 105 12.04 18.92 0.12
C LYS A 105 11.16 19.00 -1.14
N LEU A 106 11.72 18.73 -2.29
CA LEU A 106 11.11 18.88 -3.62
C LEU A 106 10.10 17.78 -3.98
N TYR A 107 10.13 16.64 -3.31
CA TYR A 107 9.24 15.52 -3.63
C TYR A 107 8.05 15.48 -2.69
N THR A 108 6.88 15.32 -3.29
CA THR A 108 5.59 15.20 -2.59
C THR A 108 5.19 13.73 -2.43
N LEU A 109 4.20 13.49 -1.57
CA LEU A 109 3.53 12.18 -1.46
C LEU A 109 3.08 11.65 -2.83
N TYR A 110 2.54 12.53 -3.68
CA TYR A 110 2.11 12.18 -5.03
C TYR A 110 3.27 11.72 -5.91
N ASP A 111 4.42 12.41 -5.87
CA ASP A 111 5.59 12.02 -6.67
C ASP A 111 6.08 10.61 -6.30
N PHE A 112 6.05 10.26 -5.00
CA PHE A 112 6.39 8.91 -4.54
C PHE A 112 5.36 7.86 -4.93
N TYR A 113 4.08 8.19 -4.89
CA TYR A 113 3.02 7.29 -5.32
C TYR A 113 3.13 6.98 -6.82
N GLU A 114 3.40 7.98 -7.64
CA GLU A 114 3.64 7.79 -9.07
C GLU A 114 4.91 6.95 -9.31
N ALA A 115 6.00 7.22 -8.59
CA ALA A 115 7.22 6.41 -8.69
C ALA A 115 6.98 4.94 -8.29
N TYR A 116 6.11 4.72 -7.33
CA TYR A 116 5.73 3.38 -6.88
C TYR A 116 5.04 2.57 -7.99
N LYS A 117 4.22 3.19 -8.80
CA LYS A 117 3.55 2.54 -9.96
C LYS A 117 4.54 2.05 -11.02
N LEU A 118 5.76 2.60 -11.04
CA LEU A 118 6.81 2.19 -11.98
C LEU A 118 7.58 0.95 -11.51
N ARG A 119 7.39 0.50 -10.26
CA ARG A 119 8.06 -0.70 -9.74
C ARG A 119 7.68 -1.93 -10.57
N GLY A 120 8.65 -2.74 -10.88
CA GLY A 120 8.50 -3.86 -11.80
C GLY A 120 8.83 -3.52 -13.26
N ASP A 121 9.04 -2.25 -13.57
CA ASP A 121 9.55 -1.82 -14.85
C ASP A 121 11.07 -2.05 -14.94
N ASP A 122 11.60 -2.15 -16.15
CA ASP A 122 13.03 -2.10 -16.37
C ASP A 122 13.53 -0.66 -16.18
N PRO A 123 14.35 -0.39 -15.15
CA PRO A 123 14.79 0.97 -14.86
C PRO A 123 15.69 1.56 -15.97
N GLU A 124 16.35 0.74 -16.78
CA GLU A 124 17.18 1.22 -17.88
C GLU A 124 16.36 1.98 -18.93
N VAL A 125 15.09 1.62 -19.09
CA VAL A 125 14.15 2.32 -19.96
C VAL A 125 14.05 3.81 -19.62
N TYR A 126 14.23 4.17 -18.36
CA TYR A 126 14.10 5.54 -17.87
C TYR A 126 15.43 6.31 -17.87
N LEU A 127 16.57 5.63 -18.03
CA LEU A 127 17.90 6.26 -18.10
C LEU A 127 18.19 6.90 -19.47
N GLU A 128 17.70 6.31 -20.54
CA GLU A 128 18.03 6.72 -21.91
C GLU A 128 17.35 8.02 -22.37
N TYR A 129 16.38 8.54 -21.61
CA TYR A 129 15.48 9.61 -22.06
C TYR A 129 15.44 10.81 -21.10
N ASN A 130 16.59 11.44 -20.85
CA ASN A 130 16.63 12.61 -19.98
C ASN A 130 15.96 13.86 -20.59
N ASP A 131 15.91 13.98 -21.92
CA ASP A 131 15.32 15.11 -22.64
C ASP A 131 14.26 14.64 -23.65
N GLY A 132 13.00 14.62 -23.23
CA GLY A 132 11.90 14.34 -24.16
C GLY A 132 11.43 12.89 -24.15
N TRP A 133 11.27 12.31 -22.97
CA TRP A 133 10.61 11.01 -22.80
C TRP A 133 9.30 10.96 -23.58
N ASN A 134 9.15 9.94 -24.41
CA ASN A 134 7.94 9.64 -25.11
C ASN A 134 7.63 8.15 -24.93
N TYR A 135 6.60 7.87 -24.15
CA TYR A 135 6.15 6.53 -23.81
C TYR A 135 5.92 5.66 -25.07
N ASP A 136 5.36 6.24 -26.13
CA ASP A 136 5.03 5.53 -27.38
C ASP A 136 6.28 5.10 -28.18
N LYS A 137 7.43 5.71 -27.91
CA LYS A 137 8.68 5.41 -28.61
C LYS A 137 9.52 4.33 -27.93
N VAL A 138 9.19 3.96 -26.72
CA VAL A 138 9.93 2.96 -25.97
C VAL A 138 9.64 1.58 -26.54
N LYS A 139 10.66 0.95 -27.12
CA LYS A 139 10.59 -0.42 -27.56
C LYS A 139 10.98 -1.33 -26.40
N PHE A 140 10.01 -1.97 -25.81
CA PHE A 140 10.26 -2.98 -24.81
C PHE A 140 10.68 -4.28 -25.49
N CYS A 141 11.91 -4.69 -25.28
CA CYS A 141 12.41 -5.96 -25.81
C CYS A 141 11.94 -7.16 -24.99
N CYS A 142 11.54 -6.95 -23.74
CA CYS A 142 11.08 -7.96 -22.82
C CYS A 142 9.66 -7.67 -22.38
N GLN A 143 8.89 -8.72 -22.12
CA GLN A 143 7.48 -8.60 -21.70
C GLN A 143 7.31 -8.18 -20.25
N THR A 144 8.16 -7.35 -19.79
CA THR A 144 8.16 -6.93 -18.40
C THR A 144 7.10 -5.90 -18.07
N ARG A 145 6.33 -5.47 -19.07
CA ARG A 145 5.31 -4.45 -18.88
C ARG A 145 3.96 -5.07 -18.83
N ILE A 146 3.49 -5.07 -17.67
CA ILE A 146 2.16 -5.44 -17.30
C ILE A 146 1.33 -4.21 -17.40
N ASN A 147 0.28 -3.97 -17.81
CA ASN A 147 -0.55 -2.74 -17.80
C ASN A 147 0.04 -1.46 -18.40
N TRP A 148 0.97 -1.56 -19.31
CA TRP A 148 1.47 -0.33 -19.92
C TRP A 148 0.43 0.42 -20.80
N HIS A 149 -0.70 -0.21 -21.08
CA HIS A 149 -1.87 0.47 -21.63
C HIS A 149 -2.73 1.16 -20.54
N ASN A 150 -2.42 0.95 -19.25
CA ASN A 150 -3.11 1.61 -18.17
C ASN A 150 -2.79 3.11 -18.16
N PRO A 151 -3.78 4.01 -18.24
CA PRO A 151 -3.55 5.45 -18.24
C PRO A 151 -2.81 5.95 -17.00
N GLU A 152 -3.02 5.33 -15.86
CA GLU A 152 -2.32 5.69 -14.61
C GLU A 152 -0.83 5.35 -14.68
N HIS A 153 -0.47 4.21 -15.24
CA HIS A 153 0.92 3.85 -15.45
C HIS A 153 1.57 4.77 -16.48
N GLN A 154 0.88 5.12 -17.55
CA GLN A 154 1.36 6.09 -18.53
C GLN A 154 1.59 7.47 -17.92
N SER A 155 0.68 7.91 -17.04
CA SER A 155 0.83 9.17 -16.31
C SER A 155 2.10 9.15 -15.46
N ALA A 156 2.32 8.09 -14.69
CA ALA A 156 3.51 7.91 -13.87
C ALA A 156 4.79 7.89 -14.71
N ALA A 157 4.79 7.14 -15.80
CA ALA A 157 5.94 7.05 -16.72
C ALA A 157 6.27 8.39 -17.41
N ASN A 158 5.30 9.27 -17.58
CA ASN A 158 5.49 10.62 -18.12
C ASN A 158 5.86 11.67 -17.06
N ASN A 159 5.76 11.34 -15.76
CA ASN A 159 6.12 12.24 -14.67
C ASN A 159 7.66 12.25 -14.45
N PRO A 160 8.37 13.36 -14.72
CA PRO A 160 9.83 13.42 -14.57
C PRO A 160 10.31 13.13 -13.15
N LYS A 161 9.57 13.59 -12.12
CA LYS A 161 9.93 13.36 -10.72
C LYS A 161 9.73 11.90 -10.32
N ALA A 162 8.68 11.27 -10.82
CA ALA A 162 8.45 9.84 -10.57
C ALA A 162 9.58 8.99 -11.17
N ARG A 163 9.98 9.28 -12.41
CA ARG A 163 11.13 8.62 -13.05
C ARG A 163 12.43 8.82 -12.27
N GLU A 164 12.70 10.06 -11.87
CA GLU A 164 13.89 10.38 -11.07
C GLU A 164 13.92 9.61 -9.76
N LEU A 165 12.80 9.55 -9.04
CA LEU A 165 12.67 8.78 -7.80
C LEU A 165 12.84 7.27 -8.06
N TYR A 166 12.28 6.76 -9.16
CA TYR A 166 12.40 5.37 -9.56
C TYR A 166 13.86 4.99 -9.91
N ILE A 167 14.56 5.86 -10.62
CA ILE A 167 16.01 5.71 -10.92
C ILE A 167 16.81 5.73 -9.60
N LYS A 168 16.50 6.65 -8.68
CA LYS A 168 17.16 6.69 -7.36
C LYS A 168 16.92 5.43 -6.56
N TYR A 169 15.73 4.87 -6.64
CA TYR A 169 15.40 3.60 -6.00
C TYR A 169 16.32 2.47 -6.46
N HIS A 170 16.62 2.40 -7.75
CA HIS A 170 17.43 1.32 -8.33
C HIS A 170 18.94 1.57 -8.28
N TYR A 171 19.41 2.80 -8.38
CA TYR A 171 20.83 3.09 -8.60
C TYR A 171 21.48 3.96 -7.53
N CYS A 172 20.72 4.59 -6.63
CA CYS A 172 21.33 5.43 -5.61
C CYS A 172 21.73 4.62 -4.37
N ASP A 173 23.03 4.50 -4.12
CA ASP A 173 23.56 3.75 -2.98
C ASP A 173 23.09 4.30 -1.62
N LYS A 174 22.93 5.64 -1.51
CA LYS A 174 22.40 6.27 -0.30
C LYS A 174 20.95 5.87 -0.05
N TYR A 175 20.16 5.75 -1.10
CA TYR A 175 18.80 5.27 -1.03
C TYR A 175 18.77 3.81 -0.58
N LYS A 176 19.51 2.95 -1.27
CA LYS A 176 19.60 1.51 -0.96
C LYS A 176 20.10 1.24 0.46
N ALA A 177 21.05 2.02 0.95
CA ALA A 177 21.57 1.88 2.32
C ALA A 177 20.51 2.11 3.42
N ASN A 178 19.40 2.79 3.10
CA ASN A 178 18.30 3.05 4.02
C ASN A 178 17.14 2.05 3.90
N HIS A 179 17.02 1.32 2.79
CA HIS A 179 15.92 0.39 2.54
C HIS A 179 15.74 -0.62 3.69
N PHE A 180 16.84 -1.25 4.08
CA PHE A 180 16.82 -2.33 5.07
C PHE A 180 16.99 -1.88 6.51
N LYS A 181 17.11 -0.57 6.76
CA LYS A 181 17.14 -0.08 8.15
C LYS A 181 15.82 -0.40 8.83
N THR A 182 15.93 -0.88 10.06
CA THR A 182 14.74 -1.14 10.86
C THR A 182 14.12 0.16 11.32
N PHE A 183 12.87 0.35 10.99
CA PHE A 183 12.00 1.35 11.57
C PHE A 183 11.33 0.77 12.81
N THR A 184 11.33 1.52 13.89
CA THR A 184 10.55 1.21 15.09
C THR A 184 9.78 2.46 15.49
N GLY A 185 8.48 2.32 15.62
CA GLY A 185 7.59 3.42 15.97
C GLY A 185 6.42 2.95 16.83
N GLU A 186 5.66 3.89 17.35
CA GLU A 186 4.43 3.64 18.08
C GLU A 186 3.22 3.74 17.13
N ALA A 187 2.32 2.77 17.22
CA ALA A 187 1.02 2.83 16.55
C ALA A 187 0.08 3.70 17.41
N SER A 188 -0.01 4.97 17.07
CA SER A 188 -0.97 5.89 17.70
C SER A 188 -2.42 5.46 17.41
N SER A 189 -3.36 5.92 18.22
CA SER A 189 -4.80 5.63 18.00
C SER A 189 -5.29 6.08 16.62
N ILE A 190 -4.83 7.22 16.15
CA ILE A 190 -5.16 7.72 14.80
C ILE A 190 -4.55 6.85 13.69
N PHE A 191 -3.35 6.29 13.87
CA PHE A 191 -2.77 5.34 12.93
C PHE A 191 -3.58 4.03 12.89
N ILE A 192 -4.06 3.57 14.05
CA ILE A 192 -4.92 2.40 14.15
C ILE A 192 -6.23 2.61 13.41
N ASP A 193 -6.85 3.79 13.55
CA ASP A 193 -8.06 4.14 12.82
C ASP A 193 -7.81 4.26 11.30
N ALA A 194 -6.64 4.76 10.87
CA ALA A 194 -6.23 4.72 9.47
C ALA A 194 -6.14 3.29 8.93
N VAL A 195 -5.57 2.35 9.68
CA VAL A 195 -5.49 0.93 9.29
C VAL A 195 -6.88 0.29 9.25
N LYS A 196 -7.79 0.61 10.19
CA LYS A 196 -9.19 0.16 10.13
C LYS A 196 -9.89 0.67 8.87
N LEU A 197 -9.66 1.93 8.53
CA LEU A 197 -10.26 2.56 7.36
C LEU A 197 -9.80 1.89 6.06
N VAL A 198 -8.49 1.68 5.87
CA VAL A 198 -8.01 0.99 4.66
C VAL A 198 -8.47 -0.46 4.60
N GLN A 199 -8.54 -1.17 5.73
CA GLN A 199 -9.09 -2.51 5.79
C GLN A 199 -10.57 -2.53 5.35
N PHE A 200 -11.37 -1.61 5.84
CA PHE A 200 -12.77 -1.47 5.44
C PHE A 200 -12.92 -1.17 3.95
N ILE A 201 -12.16 -0.20 3.42
CA ILE A 201 -12.21 0.15 1.99
C ILE A 201 -11.82 -1.05 1.13
N LEU A 202 -10.77 -1.79 1.50
CA LEU A 202 -10.33 -2.96 0.75
C LEU A 202 -11.37 -4.10 0.77
N ARG A 203 -12.05 -4.30 1.89
CA ARG A 203 -13.21 -5.22 1.98
C ARG A 203 -14.31 -4.82 1.01
N LEU A 204 -14.68 -3.53 0.97
CA LEU A 204 -15.69 -3.02 0.02
C LEU A 204 -15.26 -3.24 -1.43
N LYS A 205 -13.98 -3.01 -1.74
CA LYS A 205 -13.42 -3.25 -3.07
C LYS A 205 -13.57 -4.71 -3.47
N ILE A 206 -13.10 -5.64 -2.64
CA ILE A 206 -13.17 -7.09 -2.86
C ILE A 206 -14.64 -7.55 -3.02
N TYR A 207 -15.52 -7.07 -2.14
CA TYR A 207 -16.96 -7.38 -2.22
C TYR A 207 -17.58 -6.93 -3.56
N ARG A 208 -17.30 -5.70 -3.98
CA ARG A 208 -17.84 -5.15 -5.23
C ARG A 208 -17.29 -5.83 -6.49
N MET A 209 -16.07 -6.34 -6.40
CA MET A 209 -15.44 -7.11 -7.46
C MET A 209 -15.83 -8.59 -7.44
N GLU A 210 -16.65 -9.01 -6.46
CA GLU A 210 -17.10 -10.39 -6.29
C GLU A 210 -15.94 -11.40 -6.17
N ILE A 211 -14.82 -10.97 -5.57
CA ILE A 211 -13.65 -11.81 -5.35
C ILE A 211 -13.87 -12.67 -4.11
N GLY A 212 -13.74 -13.98 -4.28
CA GLY A 212 -13.84 -14.93 -3.18
C GLY A 212 -12.60 -14.90 -2.28
N ILE A 213 -12.79 -15.11 -0.96
CA ILE A 213 -11.68 -15.25 -0.02
C ILE A 213 -11.61 -16.68 0.46
N GLU A 214 -10.45 -17.32 0.23
CA GLU A 214 -10.19 -18.66 0.73
C GLU A 214 -9.43 -18.62 2.05
N GLY A 215 -9.94 -19.33 3.03
CA GLY A 215 -9.28 -19.53 4.30
C GLY A 215 -8.77 -20.94 4.45
N ASN A 216 -7.51 -21.08 4.86
CA ASN A 216 -6.99 -22.36 5.33
C ASN A 216 -6.83 -22.30 6.85
N PRO A 217 -7.80 -22.80 7.64
CA PRO A 217 -7.81 -22.64 9.08
C PRO A 217 -6.55 -23.14 9.79
N THR A 218 -6.03 -24.28 9.35
CA THR A 218 -4.84 -24.90 9.98
C THR A 218 -3.56 -24.13 9.67
N SER A 219 -3.37 -23.73 8.43
CA SER A 219 -2.22 -22.90 8.02
C SER A 219 -2.31 -21.51 8.67
N ASN A 220 -3.48 -20.89 8.61
CA ASN A 220 -3.74 -19.58 9.18
C ASN A 220 -3.45 -19.53 10.69
N ARG A 221 -3.81 -20.58 11.44
CA ARG A 221 -3.47 -20.69 12.85
C ARG A 221 -1.96 -20.80 13.10
N LYS A 222 -1.22 -21.49 12.22
CA LYS A 222 0.24 -21.67 12.38
C LYS A 222 1.05 -20.42 12.08
N ILE A 223 0.62 -19.64 11.09
CA ILE A 223 1.36 -18.47 10.59
C ILE A 223 0.85 -17.14 11.13
N SER A 224 -0.34 -17.13 11.75
CA SER A 224 -0.94 -15.93 12.33
C SER A 224 -1.02 -16.02 13.85
N PHE A 225 -1.29 -14.88 14.48
CA PHE A 225 -1.51 -14.77 15.92
C PHE A 225 -2.86 -15.30 16.41
N ILE A 226 -3.50 -16.18 15.64
CA ILE A 226 -4.80 -16.76 15.94
C ILE A 226 -4.61 -17.98 16.85
N ASN A 227 -5.14 -17.91 18.06
CA ASN A 227 -4.99 -18.99 19.04
C ASN A 227 -6.09 -20.06 18.92
N LYS A 228 -7.28 -19.67 18.50
CA LYS A 228 -8.44 -20.56 18.36
C LYS A 228 -9.05 -20.44 16.99
N TYR A 229 -9.65 -21.50 16.48
CA TYR A 229 -10.33 -21.50 15.18
C TYR A 229 -11.49 -20.52 15.10
N ILE A 230 -12.16 -20.25 16.23
CA ILE A 230 -13.26 -19.28 16.30
C ILE A 230 -12.78 -17.84 16.13
N ASP A 231 -11.50 -17.58 16.38
CA ASP A 231 -10.89 -16.25 16.18
C ASP A 231 -10.47 -16.03 14.72
N LEU A 232 -10.79 -16.99 13.83
CA LEU A 232 -10.54 -16.86 12.40
C LEU A 232 -11.52 -15.86 11.79
N PRO A 233 -11.02 -14.83 11.12
CA PRO A 233 -11.84 -13.74 10.60
C PRO A 233 -12.75 -14.13 9.42
N LEU A 234 -12.66 -15.36 8.95
CA LEU A 234 -13.47 -15.85 7.84
C LEU A 234 -14.98 -15.84 8.11
N LEU A 235 -15.38 -15.96 9.39
CA LEU A 235 -16.79 -15.91 9.77
C LEU A 235 -17.35 -14.49 9.68
N GLU A 236 -16.52 -13.47 9.92
CA GLU A 236 -16.89 -12.05 9.80
C GLU A 236 -16.89 -11.55 8.35
N LEU A 237 -16.17 -12.23 7.45
CA LEU A 237 -16.10 -11.85 6.04
C LEU A 237 -17.29 -12.39 5.22
N ASN A 238 -18.04 -13.36 5.76
CA ASN A 238 -19.22 -13.98 5.13
C ASN A 238 -20.54 -13.55 5.76
N SER A 239 -20.53 -12.64 6.70
CA SER A 239 -21.72 -12.02 7.32
C SER A 239 -22.03 -10.66 6.71
#